data_531112148c7d42cf3a757ea6f55a0b45
#
_entry.id   531112148c7d42cf3a757ea6f55a0b45
#
_cell.length_a   1.000
_cell.length_b   1.000
_cell.length_c   1.000
_cell.angle_alpha   90.00
_cell.angle_beta   90.00
_cell.angle_gamma   90.00
#
_symmetry.space_group_name_H-M   'P 1'
#
loop_
_entity.id
_entity.type
_entity.pdbx_description
1 polymer ?
#
loop_
_entity_poly.entity_id
_entity_poly.type
_entity_poly.pdbx_seq_one_letter_code
_entity_poly.pdbx_strand_id
1 'polypeptide(L)'
;MPARPARALDLLLAWDGSAAPDRPEPLIFAAWREAVLAMAFAGAGVAEAARPAGTAEFLAFLLHPDDRGAWWCGGDCAALAGRALDRAVDGLAATQGADPAAWRWDALHVARFEHPLLRFIPILGPLTRLEAPTGGDGETVNRGGYRDGGPGG
;
A
#
# COMPACT_ATOMS: atom_id res chain seq x y z
N MET A 1 26.01 -4.93 2.12
CA MET A 1 24.71 -4.39 2.57
C MET A 1 23.65 -5.41 2.20
N PRO A 2 22.66 -5.68 3.07
CA PRO A 2 21.55 -6.57 2.71
C PRO A 2 20.83 -6.06 1.47
N ALA A 3 20.25 -6.99 0.69
CA ALA A 3 19.41 -6.63 -0.44
C ALA A 3 18.22 -5.77 0.02
N ARG A 4 17.72 -4.86 -0.82
CA ARG A 4 16.59 -3.97 -0.48
C ARG A 4 15.38 -4.68 0.09
N PRO A 5 14.90 -5.81 -0.49
CA PRO A 5 13.76 -6.54 0.09
C PRO A 5 14.03 -7.08 1.50
N ALA A 6 15.24 -7.58 1.79
CA ALA A 6 15.60 -8.03 3.13
C ALA A 6 15.56 -6.87 4.14
N ARG A 7 16.06 -5.70 3.77
CA ARG A 7 15.98 -4.51 4.63
C ARG A 7 14.55 -4.03 4.86
N ALA A 8 13.72 -4.07 3.83
CA ALA A 8 12.29 -3.74 3.96
C ALA A 8 11.56 -4.74 4.88
N LEU A 9 11.90 -6.03 4.78
CA LEU A 9 11.36 -7.06 5.67
C LEU A 9 11.78 -6.80 7.13
N ASP A 10 13.06 -6.49 7.37
CA ASP A 10 13.54 -6.19 8.72
C ASP A 10 12.80 -4.99 9.33
N LEU A 11 12.52 -3.95 8.54
CA LEU A 11 11.72 -2.80 8.99
C LEU A 11 10.29 -3.23 9.34
N LEU A 12 9.63 -4.03 8.50
CA LEU A 12 8.28 -4.53 8.78
C LEU A 12 8.22 -5.41 10.02
N LEU A 13 9.21 -6.27 10.24
CA LEU A 13 9.26 -7.15 11.41
C LEU A 13 9.50 -6.38 12.72
N ALA A 14 10.17 -5.24 12.65
CA ALA A 14 10.41 -4.35 13.78
C ALA A 14 9.30 -3.30 13.99
N TRP A 15 8.30 -3.25 13.09
CA TRP A 15 7.26 -2.23 13.13
C TRP A 15 6.27 -2.45 14.27
N ASP A 16 5.95 -1.36 14.96
CA ASP A 16 4.98 -1.34 16.07
C ASP A 16 3.52 -1.13 15.65
N GLY A 17 3.26 -1.08 14.33
CA GLY A 17 1.93 -0.84 13.77
C GLY A 17 1.56 0.66 13.68
N SER A 18 2.43 1.58 14.09
CA SER A 18 2.15 3.02 14.04
C SER A 18 2.25 3.55 12.61
N ALA A 19 1.19 4.19 12.12
CA ALA A 19 1.16 4.86 10.82
C ALA A 19 1.64 6.34 10.92
N ALA A 20 2.81 6.54 11.54
CA ALA A 20 3.40 7.87 11.65
C ALA A 20 3.89 8.36 10.27
N PRO A 21 3.72 9.67 9.98
CA PRO A 21 3.93 10.21 8.64
C PRO A 21 5.38 10.12 8.13
N ASP A 22 6.34 10.13 9.03
CA ASP A 22 7.78 10.13 8.72
C ASP A 22 8.40 8.73 8.70
N ARG A 23 7.59 7.67 8.89
CA ARG A 23 8.07 6.28 8.92
C ARG A 23 7.92 5.58 7.58
N PRO A 24 8.85 4.68 7.23
CA PRO A 24 8.78 3.90 6.01
C PRO A 24 7.84 2.68 6.10
N GLU A 25 7.65 2.09 7.29
CA GLU A 25 6.95 0.82 7.46
C GLU A 25 5.50 0.86 6.98
N PRO A 26 4.68 1.88 7.28
CA PRO A 26 3.32 1.96 6.78
C PRO A 26 3.27 1.96 5.24
N LEU A 27 4.22 2.66 4.61
CA LEU A 27 4.33 2.72 3.16
C LEU A 27 4.69 1.37 2.55
N ILE A 28 5.68 0.69 3.13
CA ILE A 28 6.11 -0.65 2.70
C ILE A 28 4.95 -1.65 2.86
N PHE A 29 4.27 -1.61 4.01
CA PHE A 29 3.14 -2.50 4.28
C PHE A 29 1.97 -2.28 3.31
N ALA A 30 1.60 -1.03 3.05
CA ALA A 30 0.53 -0.70 2.11
C ALA A 30 0.85 -1.20 0.69
N ALA A 31 2.06 -0.94 0.19
CA ALA A 31 2.49 -1.39 -1.12
C ALA A 31 2.58 -2.93 -1.20
N TRP A 32 3.08 -3.58 -0.16
CA TRP A 32 3.13 -5.04 -0.07
C TRP A 32 1.74 -5.66 -0.06
N ARG A 33 0.82 -5.13 0.76
CA ARG A 33 -0.57 -5.59 0.81
C ARG A 33 -1.23 -5.54 -0.57
N GLU A 34 -1.12 -4.41 -1.26
CA GLU A 34 -1.66 -4.26 -2.61
C GLU A 34 -1.04 -5.25 -3.61
N ALA A 35 0.27 -5.48 -3.53
CA ALA A 35 0.94 -6.45 -4.39
C ALA A 35 0.48 -7.89 -4.12
N VAL A 36 0.32 -8.29 -2.84
CA VAL A 36 -0.22 -9.61 -2.46
C VAL A 36 -1.60 -9.81 -3.07
N LEU A 37 -2.50 -8.84 -2.85
CA LEU A 37 -3.88 -8.91 -3.33
C LEU A 37 -3.95 -8.96 -4.86
N ALA A 38 -3.18 -8.08 -5.53
CA ALA A 38 -3.10 -8.05 -6.99
C ALA A 38 -2.64 -9.39 -7.56
N MET A 39 -1.62 -10.00 -6.96
CA MET A 39 -1.09 -11.28 -7.40
C MET A 39 -2.05 -12.45 -7.13
N ALA A 40 -2.70 -12.46 -5.97
CA ALA A 40 -3.68 -13.49 -5.62
C ALA A 40 -4.90 -13.44 -6.57
N PHE A 41 -5.47 -12.27 -6.78
CA PHE A 41 -6.61 -12.11 -7.69
C PHE A 41 -6.24 -12.42 -9.15
N ALA A 42 -5.08 -11.98 -9.62
CA ALA A 42 -4.60 -12.30 -10.95
C ALA A 42 -4.39 -13.81 -11.13
N GLY A 43 -3.83 -14.50 -10.14
CA GLY A 43 -3.65 -15.95 -10.13
C GLY A 43 -4.99 -16.72 -10.18
N ALA A 44 -6.03 -16.15 -9.60
CA ALA A 44 -7.40 -16.68 -9.64
C ALA A 44 -8.18 -16.27 -10.91
N GLY A 45 -7.59 -15.51 -11.83
CA GLY A 45 -8.25 -15.04 -13.05
C GLY A 45 -9.24 -13.89 -12.83
N VAL A 46 -9.21 -13.22 -11.69
CA VAL A 46 -10.07 -12.08 -11.40
C VAL A 46 -9.50 -10.82 -12.07
N ALA A 47 -10.29 -10.21 -12.95
CA ALA A 47 -9.90 -8.96 -13.61
C ALA A 47 -9.70 -7.82 -12.59
N GLU A 48 -8.78 -6.93 -12.86
CA GLU A 48 -8.44 -5.81 -11.97
C GLU A 48 -9.65 -4.95 -11.61
N ALA A 49 -10.49 -4.62 -12.61
CA ALA A 49 -11.71 -3.84 -12.42
C ALA A 49 -12.78 -4.55 -11.54
N ALA A 50 -12.66 -5.87 -11.33
CA ALA A 50 -13.58 -6.66 -10.51
C ALA A 50 -13.03 -6.94 -9.10
N ARG A 51 -11.85 -6.41 -8.76
CA ARG A 51 -11.28 -6.59 -7.42
C ARG A 51 -12.11 -5.82 -6.39
N PRO A 52 -12.49 -6.45 -5.27
CA PRO A 52 -13.17 -5.74 -4.19
C PRO A 52 -12.25 -4.72 -3.53
N ALA A 53 -12.81 -3.59 -3.10
CA ALA A 53 -12.12 -2.66 -2.23
C ALA A 53 -12.12 -3.17 -0.77
N GLY A 54 -11.11 -2.83 0.00
CA GLY A 54 -11.06 -3.07 1.45
C GLY A 54 -10.92 -4.56 1.81
N THR A 55 -9.71 -5.06 1.90
CA THR A 55 -9.50 -6.51 1.93
C THR A 55 -8.55 -6.96 3.04
N ALA A 56 -8.58 -6.29 4.20
CA ALA A 56 -7.78 -6.70 5.35
C ALA A 56 -8.15 -8.13 5.80
N GLU A 57 -9.44 -8.45 5.83
CA GLU A 57 -9.95 -9.76 6.18
C GLU A 57 -9.53 -10.82 5.15
N PHE A 58 -9.52 -10.45 3.87
CA PHE A 58 -9.07 -11.37 2.83
C PHE A 58 -7.56 -11.60 2.89
N LEU A 59 -6.75 -10.58 3.22
CA LEU A 59 -5.33 -10.76 3.47
C LEU A 59 -5.07 -11.71 4.65
N ALA A 60 -5.80 -11.51 5.76
CA ALA A 60 -5.72 -12.40 6.91
C ALA A 60 -6.15 -13.84 6.58
N PHE A 61 -7.15 -14.01 5.71
CA PHE A 61 -7.55 -15.31 5.20
C PHE A 61 -6.46 -15.95 4.34
N LEU A 62 -5.85 -15.20 3.42
CA LEU A 62 -4.78 -15.68 2.55
C LEU A 62 -3.56 -16.19 3.34
N LEU A 63 -3.16 -15.43 4.36
CA LEU A 63 -1.96 -15.68 5.14
C LEU A 63 -2.23 -16.47 6.43
N HIS A 64 -3.40 -17.10 6.52
CA HIS A 64 -3.75 -17.87 7.70
C HIS A 64 -2.88 -19.14 7.81
N PRO A 65 -2.40 -19.49 9.03
CA PRO A 65 -1.48 -20.62 9.23
C PRO A 65 -2.00 -22.00 8.83
N ASP A 66 -3.32 -22.17 8.64
CA ASP A 66 -3.93 -23.44 8.22
C ASP A 66 -4.05 -23.60 6.69
N ASP A 67 -3.38 -22.73 5.93
CA ASP A 67 -3.33 -22.76 4.46
C ASP A 67 -4.70 -22.67 3.75
N ARG A 68 -5.74 -22.18 4.44
CA ARG A 68 -7.10 -22.04 3.86
C ARG A 68 -7.12 -21.12 2.61
N GLY A 69 -6.16 -20.23 2.49
CA GLY A 69 -5.95 -19.36 1.33
C GLY A 69 -5.13 -19.96 0.20
N ALA A 70 -4.56 -21.17 0.36
CA ALA A 70 -3.57 -21.75 -0.53
C ALA A 70 -3.97 -21.76 -2.01
N TRP A 71 -5.25 -22.01 -2.30
CA TRP A 71 -5.75 -22.01 -3.68
C TRP A 71 -5.52 -20.65 -4.37
N TRP A 72 -5.71 -19.53 -3.67
CA TRP A 72 -5.52 -18.19 -4.19
C TRP A 72 -4.05 -17.85 -4.46
N CYS A 73 -3.17 -18.56 -3.78
CA CYS A 73 -1.71 -18.35 -3.86
C CYS A 73 -1.01 -19.33 -4.81
N GLY A 74 -1.76 -20.20 -5.50
CA GLY A 74 -1.18 -21.28 -6.29
C GLY A 74 -0.51 -22.36 -5.45
N GLY A 75 -0.97 -22.55 -4.21
CA GLY A 75 -0.46 -23.56 -3.28
C GLY A 75 0.54 -23.06 -2.22
N ASP A 76 1.15 -21.89 -2.42
CA ASP A 76 2.18 -21.37 -1.51
C ASP A 76 2.02 -19.86 -1.30
N CYS A 77 1.28 -19.49 -0.25
CA CYS A 77 1.04 -18.10 0.09
C CYS A 77 2.30 -17.40 0.66
N ALA A 78 3.19 -18.13 1.28
CA ALA A 78 4.45 -17.56 1.77
C ALA A 78 5.36 -17.14 0.62
N ALA A 79 5.48 -18.00 -0.41
CA ALA A 79 6.23 -17.65 -1.61
C ALA A 79 5.58 -16.49 -2.38
N LEU A 80 4.23 -16.43 -2.45
CA LEU A 80 3.52 -15.31 -3.04
C LEU A 80 3.79 -14.02 -2.28
N ALA A 81 3.71 -14.03 -0.95
CA ALA A 81 3.98 -12.88 -0.09
C ALA A 81 5.42 -12.35 -0.26
N GLY A 82 6.40 -13.25 -0.40
CA GLY A 82 7.79 -12.90 -0.68
C GLY A 82 7.94 -12.18 -2.04
N ARG A 83 7.41 -12.75 -3.10
CA ARG A 83 7.42 -12.11 -4.44
C ARG A 83 6.69 -10.77 -4.46
N ALA A 84 5.61 -10.66 -3.68
CA ALA A 84 4.87 -9.41 -3.54
C ALA A 84 5.71 -8.34 -2.83
N LEU A 85 6.54 -8.73 -1.85
CA LEU A 85 7.48 -7.81 -1.20
C LEU A 85 8.54 -7.31 -2.18
N ASP A 86 9.13 -8.20 -2.97
CA ASP A 86 10.10 -7.81 -4.01
C ASP A 86 9.49 -6.77 -4.96
N ARG A 87 8.28 -7.05 -5.47
CA ARG A 87 7.57 -6.15 -6.37
C ARG A 87 7.25 -4.79 -5.72
N ALA A 88 6.77 -4.79 -4.48
CA ALA A 88 6.47 -3.57 -3.74
C ALA A 88 7.70 -2.71 -3.53
N VAL A 89 8.81 -3.34 -3.12
CA VAL A 89 10.10 -2.66 -2.89
C VAL A 89 10.67 -2.08 -4.17
N ASP A 90 10.58 -2.78 -5.29
CA ASP A 90 11.03 -2.25 -6.58
C ASP A 90 10.19 -1.06 -7.04
N GLY A 91 8.87 -1.12 -6.88
CA GLY A 91 7.96 -0.01 -7.18
C GLY A 91 8.24 1.22 -6.30
N LEU A 92 8.42 1.02 -5.00
CA LEU A 92 8.74 2.11 -4.07
C LEU A 92 10.13 2.71 -4.35
N ALA A 93 11.12 1.89 -4.68
CA ALA A 93 12.45 2.36 -5.00
C ALA A 93 12.48 3.28 -6.23
N ALA A 94 11.59 3.05 -7.18
CA ALA A 94 11.46 3.91 -8.37
C ALA A 94 10.94 5.32 -8.05
N THR A 95 10.16 5.48 -6.97
CA THR A 95 9.53 6.75 -6.59
C THR A 95 10.17 7.42 -5.38
N GLN A 96 10.65 6.63 -4.41
CA GLN A 96 11.17 7.10 -3.12
C GLN A 96 12.70 7.03 -3.02
N GLY A 97 13.36 6.42 -4.02
CA GLY A 97 14.81 6.20 -3.98
C GLY A 97 15.24 4.85 -3.42
N ALA A 98 16.54 4.59 -3.45
CA ALA A 98 17.09 3.24 -3.27
C ALA A 98 17.10 2.71 -1.81
N ASP A 99 17.00 3.57 -0.81
CA ASP A 99 17.12 3.18 0.61
C ASP A 99 15.75 3.08 1.29
N PRO A 100 15.25 1.88 1.63
CA PRO A 100 13.97 1.68 2.29
C PRO A 100 13.83 2.44 3.63
N ALA A 101 14.92 2.67 4.36
CA ALA A 101 14.87 3.38 5.63
C ALA A 101 14.68 4.90 5.48
N ALA A 102 14.90 5.43 4.27
CA ALA A 102 14.66 6.84 3.97
C ALA A 102 13.25 7.10 3.40
N TRP A 103 12.47 6.07 3.13
CA TRP A 103 11.11 6.24 2.62
C TRP A 103 10.18 6.82 3.68
N ARG A 104 9.15 7.52 3.23
CA ARG A 104 8.23 8.21 4.13
C ARG A 104 6.78 7.95 3.72
N TRP A 105 5.96 7.65 4.71
CA TRP A 105 4.53 7.46 4.52
C TRP A 105 3.84 8.71 3.95
N ASP A 106 4.15 9.89 4.50
CA ASP A 106 3.55 11.17 4.10
C ASP A 106 3.96 11.65 2.69
N ALA A 107 4.94 11.01 2.07
CA ALA A 107 5.26 11.30 0.67
C ALA A 107 4.12 10.88 -0.28
N LEU A 108 3.35 9.85 0.09
CA LEU A 108 2.24 9.32 -0.71
C LEU A 108 0.88 9.44 -0.01
N HIS A 109 0.84 9.42 1.33
CA HIS A 109 -0.40 9.51 2.08
C HIS A 109 -0.71 10.95 2.48
N VAL A 110 -1.84 11.48 1.99
CA VAL A 110 -2.20 12.89 2.16
C VAL A 110 -3.67 13.05 2.53
N ALA A 111 -3.97 14.03 3.36
CA ALA A 111 -5.32 14.53 3.52
C ALA A 111 -5.61 15.51 2.38
N ARG A 112 -6.69 15.27 1.66
CA ARG A 112 -7.16 16.15 0.56
C ARG A 112 -8.34 16.97 1.03
N PHE A 113 -8.22 18.27 0.85
CA PHE A 113 -9.28 19.22 1.11
C PHE A 113 -9.69 19.87 -0.20
N GLU A 114 -10.94 19.67 -0.61
CA GLU A 114 -11.49 20.23 -1.83
C GLU A 114 -12.69 21.11 -1.50
N HIS A 115 -12.83 22.23 -2.19
CA HIS A 115 -14.00 23.06 -2.01
C HIS A 115 -15.26 22.32 -2.49
N PRO A 116 -16.31 22.19 -1.67
CA PRO A 116 -17.45 21.31 -1.93
C PRO A 116 -18.19 21.61 -3.24
N LEU A 117 -18.18 22.85 -3.70
CA LEU A 117 -18.82 23.27 -4.96
C LEU A 117 -17.81 23.44 -6.11
N LEU A 118 -16.66 24.08 -5.84
CA LEU A 118 -15.69 24.40 -6.89
C LEU A 118 -14.99 23.18 -7.47
N ARG A 119 -14.94 22.05 -6.73
CA ARG A 119 -14.36 20.79 -7.22
C ARG A 119 -14.99 20.28 -8.52
N PHE A 120 -16.24 20.66 -8.80
CA PHE A 120 -16.96 20.26 -10.02
C PHE A 120 -16.68 21.17 -11.21
N ILE A 121 -15.94 22.26 -11.02
CA ILE A 121 -15.61 23.20 -12.09
C ILE A 121 -14.19 22.86 -12.59
N PRO A 122 -14.00 22.47 -13.88
CA PRO A 122 -12.74 21.92 -14.39
C PRO A 122 -11.50 22.79 -14.16
N ILE A 123 -11.65 24.11 -14.15
CA ILE A 123 -10.53 25.06 -13.96
C ILE A 123 -10.33 25.38 -12.48
N LEU A 124 -11.43 25.57 -11.72
CA LEU A 124 -11.38 26.03 -10.34
C LEU A 124 -11.17 24.87 -9.33
N GLY A 125 -11.65 23.67 -9.64
CA GLY A 125 -11.46 22.50 -8.79
C GLY A 125 -10.00 22.24 -8.42
N PRO A 126 -9.09 22.10 -9.39
CA PRO A 126 -7.66 21.90 -9.10
C PRO A 126 -7.02 23.06 -8.33
N LEU A 127 -7.44 24.29 -8.57
CA LEU A 127 -6.92 25.50 -7.89
C LEU A 127 -7.35 25.60 -6.42
N THR A 128 -8.43 24.92 -6.04
CA THR A 128 -8.95 24.92 -4.66
C THR A 128 -8.61 23.65 -3.88
N ARG A 129 -7.84 22.73 -4.48
CA ARG A 129 -7.37 21.52 -3.84
C ARG A 129 -6.16 21.83 -2.97
N LEU A 130 -6.26 21.48 -1.69
CA LEU A 130 -5.15 21.49 -0.75
C LEU A 130 -4.81 20.06 -0.35
N GLU A 131 -3.53 19.73 -0.33
CA GLU A 131 -3.03 18.46 0.16
C GLU A 131 -2.09 18.71 1.34
N ALA A 132 -2.31 17.99 2.43
CA ALA A 132 -1.45 18.02 3.59
C ALA A 132 -0.93 16.62 3.89
N PRO A 133 0.40 16.43 4.03
CA PRO A 133 0.96 15.17 4.50
C PRO A 133 0.30 14.73 5.81
N THR A 134 -0.11 13.48 5.92
CA THR A 134 -0.80 12.99 7.11
C THR A 134 -0.39 11.56 7.46
N GLY A 135 -0.44 11.24 8.76
CA GLY A 135 -0.36 9.88 9.26
C GLY A 135 -1.74 9.19 9.22
N GLY A 136 -1.79 7.98 9.74
CA GLY A 136 -2.99 7.16 9.69
C GLY A 136 -3.15 6.45 8.34
N ASP A 137 -4.31 5.85 8.13
CA ASP A 137 -4.71 5.17 6.90
C ASP A 137 -6.23 5.31 6.67
N GLY A 138 -6.79 4.55 5.71
CA GLY A 138 -8.22 4.57 5.42
C GLY A 138 -9.14 4.09 6.55
N GLU A 139 -8.59 3.36 7.52
CA GLU A 139 -9.31 2.74 8.64
C GLU A 139 -9.12 3.52 9.96
N THR A 140 -8.26 4.52 9.98
CA THR A 140 -7.98 5.33 11.18
C THR A 140 -8.73 6.65 11.18
N VAL A 141 -8.70 7.34 12.33
CA VAL A 141 -9.34 8.66 12.51
C VAL A 141 -8.79 9.71 11.53
N ASN A 142 -7.48 9.64 11.24
CA ASN A 142 -6.83 10.49 10.25
C ASN A 142 -6.97 9.88 8.85
N ARG A 143 -8.18 9.87 8.32
CA ARG A 143 -8.43 9.39 6.97
C ARG A 143 -7.76 10.29 5.94
N GLY A 144 -6.86 9.69 5.18
CA GLY A 144 -6.24 10.31 4.03
C GLY A 144 -6.44 9.45 2.78
N GLY A 145 -5.90 9.91 1.68
CA GLY A 145 -5.84 9.16 0.42
C GLY A 145 -4.41 9.12 -0.08
N TYR A 146 -4.18 8.35 -1.12
CA TYR A 146 -2.88 8.35 -1.78
C TYR A 146 -2.78 9.53 -2.75
N ARG A 147 -1.59 10.11 -2.86
CA ARG A 147 -1.22 11.00 -3.96
C ARG A 147 -1.26 10.21 -5.27
N ASP A 148 -1.50 10.90 -6.40
CA ASP A 148 -1.49 10.25 -7.70
C ASP A 148 -0.16 9.49 -7.91
N GLY A 149 -0.24 8.21 -8.27
CA GLY A 149 0.91 7.29 -8.36
C GLY A 149 1.26 6.55 -7.07
N GLY A 150 0.42 6.62 -6.03
CA GLY A 150 0.55 5.78 -4.84
C GLY A 150 0.12 4.32 -5.08
N PRO A 151 0.33 3.43 -4.08
CA PRO A 151 -0.05 2.04 -4.18
C PRO A 151 -1.55 1.89 -4.50
N GLY A 152 -1.88 1.22 -5.60
CA GLY A 152 -3.27 0.98 -6.03
C GLY A 152 -3.89 2.10 -6.89
N GLY A 153 -3.11 3.11 -7.33
CA GLY A 153 -3.51 4.14 -8.29
C GLY A 153 -3.08 3.85 -9.72
#